data_a11e80fe23c9271f76e863e2cbd36887
#
_entry.id   a11e80fe23c9271f76e863e2cbd36887
#
_cell.length_a   1.000
_cell.length_b   1.000
_cell.length_c   1.000
_cell.angle_alpha   90.00
_cell.angle_beta   90.00
_cell.angle_gamma   90.00
#
_symmetry.space_group_name_H-M   'P 1'
#
loop_
_entity.id
_entity.type
_entity.pdbx_description
1 polymer ?
#
loop_
_entity_poly.entity_id
_entity_poly.type
_entity_poly.pdbx_seq_one_letter_code
_entity_poly.pdbx_strand_id
1 'polypeptide(L)' 'MSQPPQELTFEQALAELEKIVTRMESGELPLEQALATHKRGLELARFCQQRLEAAREQVKILEGEVLKPLTDLGSSD' A
#
# COMPACT_ATOMS: atom_id res chain seq x y z
N MET A 1 -5.70 14.32 15.85
CA MET A 1 -5.58 14.69 14.44
C MET A 1 -4.69 13.73 13.71
N SER A 2 -5.19 13.26 12.60
CA SER A 2 -4.42 12.30 11.81
C SER A 2 -3.33 13.00 11.03
N GLN A 3 -2.17 12.37 10.96
CA GLN A 3 -1.11 12.85 10.09
C GLN A 3 -1.47 12.58 8.65
N PRO A 4 -1.04 13.42 7.70
CA PRO A 4 -1.18 13.08 6.29
C PRO A 4 -0.48 11.75 6.03
N PRO A 5 -1.03 10.91 5.15
CA PRO A 5 -0.41 9.61 4.90
C PRO A 5 1.04 9.69 4.48
N GLN A 6 1.41 10.72 3.72
CA GLN A 6 2.78 10.83 3.24
C GLN A 6 3.78 11.13 4.34
N GLU A 7 3.31 11.49 5.54
CA GLU A 7 4.20 11.70 6.68
C GLU A 7 4.36 10.44 7.52
N LEU A 8 3.67 9.38 7.17
CA LEU A 8 3.77 8.10 7.86
C LEU A 8 4.73 7.20 7.11
N THR A 9 5.37 6.30 7.86
CA THR A 9 6.06 5.21 7.18
C THR A 9 5.02 4.27 6.60
N PHE A 10 5.46 3.45 5.64
CA PHE A 10 4.57 2.44 5.07
C PHE A 10 3.98 1.55 6.17
N GLU A 11 4.82 1.13 7.09
CA GLU A 11 4.37 0.25 8.18
C GLU A 11 3.31 0.93 9.05
N GLN A 12 3.53 2.21 9.34
CA GLN A 12 2.55 2.95 10.14
C GLN A 12 1.24 3.11 9.40
N ALA A 13 1.31 3.41 8.12
CA ALA A 13 0.10 3.57 7.32
C ALA A 13 -0.65 2.25 7.22
N LEU A 14 0.06 1.16 7.01
CA LEU A 14 -0.56 -0.15 6.92
C LEU A 14 -1.22 -0.53 8.24
N ALA A 15 -0.56 -0.26 9.37
CA ALA A 15 -1.13 -0.55 10.67
C ALA A 15 -2.41 0.24 10.90
N GLU A 16 -2.41 1.51 10.52
CA GLU A 16 -3.62 2.31 10.66
C GLU A 16 -4.73 1.78 9.76
N LEU A 17 -4.39 1.40 8.54
CA LEU A 17 -5.38 0.86 7.62
C LEU A 17 -5.99 -0.43 8.16
N GLU A 18 -5.17 -1.29 8.76
CA GLU A 18 -5.67 -2.52 9.34
C GLU A 18 -6.66 -2.24 10.47
N LYS A 19 -6.38 -1.24 11.29
CA LYS A 19 -7.30 -0.85 12.35
C LYS A 19 -8.62 -0.36 11.77
N ILE A 20 -8.54 0.41 10.70
CA ILE A 20 -9.73 0.92 10.04
C ILE A 20 -10.58 -0.22 9.50
N VAL A 21 -9.94 -1.18 8.83
CA VAL A 21 -10.67 -2.32 8.29
C VAL A 21 -11.38 -3.07 9.41
N THR A 22 -10.68 -3.31 10.51
CA THR A 22 -11.27 -4.01 11.65
C THR A 22 -12.48 -3.28 12.19
N ARG A 23 -12.36 -1.96 12.33
CA ARG A 23 -13.48 -1.17 12.86
C ARG A 23 -14.67 -1.18 11.91
N MET A 24 -14.41 -1.13 10.61
CA MET A 24 -15.50 -1.14 9.66
C MET A 24 -16.16 -2.51 9.57
N GLU A 25 -15.37 -3.56 9.75
CA GLU A 25 -15.92 -4.91 9.74
C GLU A 25 -16.80 -5.18 10.95
N SER A 26 -16.55 -4.49 12.07
CA SER A 26 -17.38 -4.65 13.25
C SER A 26 -18.80 -4.14 13.03
N GLY A 27 -18.98 -3.19 12.10
CA GLY A 27 -20.29 -2.65 11.80
C GLY A 27 -20.86 -1.79 12.91
N GLU A 28 -20.04 -1.33 13.84
CA GLU A 28 -20.54 -0.58 14.99
C GLU A 28 -20.40 0.92 14.86
N LEU A 29 -19.84 1.39 13.75
CA LEU A 29 -19.62 2.82 13.56
C LEU A 29 -20.90 3.51 13.13
N PRO A 30 -21.24 4.65 13.74
CA PRO A 30 -22.31 5.49 13.20
C PRO A 30 -21.97 5.91 11.77
N LEU A 31 -23.00 6.21 10.99
CA LEU A 31 -22.82 6.47 9.57
C LEU A 31 -21.78 7.55 9.29
N GLU A 32 -21.85 8.67 10.02
CA GLU A 32 -20.92 9.76 9.78
C GLU A 32 -19.48 9.34 10.05
N GLN A 33 -19.27 8.57 11.11
CA GLN A 33 -17.96 8.08 11.44
C GLN A 33 -17.49 7.04 10.42
N ALA A 34 -18.41 6.23 9.94
CA ALA A 34 -18.08 5.23 8.93
C ALA A 34 -17.61 5.90 7.64
N LEU A 35 -18.28 6.99 7.25
CA LEU A 35 -17.89 7.71 6.05
C LEU A 35 -16.51 8.34 6.19
N ALA A 36 -16.25 8.98 7.34
CA ALA A 36 -14.94 9.58 7.58
C ALA A 36 -13.86 8.54 7.64
N THR A 37 -14.15 7.43 8.29
CA THR A 37 -13.19 6.32 8.42
C THR A 37 -12.90 5.71 7.06
N HIS A 38 -13.93 5.56 6.23
CA HIS A 38 -13.76 5.04 4.88
C HIS A 38 -12.87 5.96 4.05
N LYS A 39 -13.10 7.27 4.15
CA LYS A 39 -12.28 8.23 3.42
C LYS A 39 -10.83 8.15 3.84
N ARG A 40 -10.59 8.07 5.15
CA ARG A 40 -9.23 7.92 5.65
C ARG A 40 -8.60 6.63 5.16
N GLY A 41 -9.38 5.55 5.14
CA GLY A 41 -8.89 4.28 4.64
C GLY A 41 -8.47 4.36 3.19
N LEU A 42 -9.25 5.08 2.37
CA LEU A 42 -8.87 5.24 0.97
C LEU A 42 -7.56 6.00 0.81
N GLU A 43 -7.37 7.04 1.62
CA GLU A 43 -6.12 7.79 1.58
C GLU A 43 -4.93 6.91 1.93
N LEU A 44 -5.10 6.11 2.98
CA LEU A 44 -4.02 5.22 3.41
C LEU A 44 -3.77 4.13 2.39
N ALA A 45 -4.84 3.59 1.79
CA ALA A 45 -4.69 2.56 0.79
C ALA A 45 -3.95 3.07 -0.43
N ARG A 46 -4.25 4.30 -0.86
CA ARG A 46 -3.55 4.89 -1.99
C ARG A 46 -2.08 5.11 -1.67
N PHE A 47 -1.79 5.59 -0.47
CA PHE A 47 -0.40 5.79 -0.07
C PHE A 47 0.35 4.47 -0.06
N CYS A 48 -0.24 3.42 0.52
CA CYS A 48 0.39 2.12 0.57
C CYS A 48 0.59 1.56 -0.83
N GLN A 49 -0.38 1.74 -1.71
CA GLN A 49 -0.27 1.25 -3.07
C GLN A 49 0.85 1.96 -3.81
N GLN A 50 0.97 3.27 -3.63
CA GLN A 50 2.05 4.01 -4.27
C GLN A 50 3.41 3.53 -3.80
N ARG A 51 3.53 3.27 -2.50
CA ARG A 51 4.79 2.77 -1.96
C ARG A 51 5.11 1.38 -2.48
N LEU A 52 4.10 0.54 -2.57
CA LEU A 52 4.30 -0.80 -3.11
C LEU A 52 4.70 -0.77 -4.57
N GLU A 53 4.09 0.14 -5.34
CA GLU A 53 4.44 0.26 -6.74
C GLU A 53 5.88 0.73 -6.91
N ALA A 54 6.29 1.69 -6.08
CA ALA A 54 7.67 2.16 -6.13
C ALA A 54 8.63 1.05 -5.77
N ALA A 55 8.31 0.26 -4.75
CA ALA A 55 9.16 -0.86 -4.35
C ALA A 55 9.20 -1.93 -5.43
N ARG A 56 8.05 -2.17 -6.08
CA ARG A 56 8.00 -3.14 -7.17
C ARG A 56 8.88 -2.72 -8.33
N GLU A 57 8.89 -1.42 -8.63
CA GLU A 57 9.77 -0.93 -9.69
C GLU A 57 11.23 -1.18 -9.35
N GLN A 58 11.60 -0.93 -8.10
CA GLN A 58 12.97 -1.18 -7.67
C GLN A 58 13.33 -2.66 -7.75
N VAL A 59 12.40 -3.51 -7.38
CA VAL A 59 12.62 -4.94 -7.47
C VAL A 59 12.79 -5.37 -8.91
N LYS A 60 11.99 -4.80 -9.80
CA LYS A 60 12.14 -5.12 -11.23
C LYS A 60 13.51 -4.72 -11.76
N ILE A 61 14.01 -3.57 -11.32
CA ILE A 61 15.35 -3.13 -11.74
C ILE A 61 16.39 -4.10 -11.23
N LEU A 62 16.30 -4.50 -9.97
CA LEU A 62 17.23 -5.45 -9.41
C LEU A 62 17.18 -6.79 -10.13
N GLU A 63 15.95 -7.27 -10.38
CA GLU A 63 15.80 -8.52 -11.10
C GLU A 63 16.37 -8.42 -12.49
N GLY A 64 16.21 -7.28 -13.14
CA GLY A 64 16.79 -7.07 -14.45
C GLY A 64 18.30 -7.17 -14.43
N GLU A 65 18.93 -6.62 -13.39
CA GLU A 65 20.37 -6.67 -13.28
C GLU A 65 20.88 -8.06 -12.90
N VAL A 66 20.16 -8.75 -12.05
CA VAL A 66 20.59 -10.05 -11.56
C VAL A 66 20.22 -11.17 -12.52
N LEU A 67 19.01 -11.12 -13.05
CA LEU A 67 18.47 -12.21 -13.86
C LEU A 67 18.56 -11.97 -15.35
N LYS A 68 19.02 -10.79 -15.76
CA LYS A 68 19.03 -10.44 -17.16
C LYS A 68 19.79 -11.47 -18.02
N PRO A 69 20.97 -11.93 -17.62
CA PRO A 69 21.65 -12.94 -18.42
C PRO A 69 20.83 -14.21 -18.59
N LEU A 70 20.16 -14.64 -17.52
CA LEU A 70 19.32 -15.82 -17.60
C LEU A 70 18.11 -15.54 -18.47
N THR A 71 17.54 -14.36 -18.33
CA THR A 71 16.40 -13.97 -19.13
C THR A 71 16.74 -13.92 -20.61
N ASP A 72 17.91 -13.39 -20.92
CA ASP A 72 18.37 -13.34 -22.31
C ASP A 72 18.49 -14.75 -22.88
N LEU A 73 18.94 -15.69 -22.07
CA LEU A 73 19.07 -17.07 -22.54
C LEU A 73 17.73 -17.76 -22.67
N GLY A 74 16.82 -17.41 -21.78
CA GLY A 74 15.55 -18.12 -21.74
C GLY A 74 14.45 -17.46 -22.56
N SER A 75 14.52 -16.16 -22.75
CA SER A 75 13.45 -15.42 -23.39
C SER A 75 13.89 -14.83 -24.70
N SER A 76 14.64 -15.54 -25.40
CA SER A 76 15.13 -15.09 -26.70
C SER A 76 14.03 -14.88 -27.70
N ASP A 77 12.85 -15.14 -27.32
CA ASP A 77 11.69 -14.89 -28.17
C ASP A 77 11.49 -13.42 -28.45
#